data_cc16ead233781d565beb268670ac0421
#
_entry.id   cc16ead233781d565beb268670ac0421
#
_cell.length_a   1.000
_cell.length_b   1.000
_cell.length_c   1.000
_cell.angle_alpha   90.00
_cell.angle_beta   90.00
_cell.angle_gamma   90.00
#
_symmetry.space_group_name_H-M   'P 1'
#
loop_
_entity.id
_entity.type
_entity.pdbx_description
1 polymer ?
#
loop_
_entity_poly.entity_id
_entity_poly.type
_entity_poly.pdbx_seq_one_letter_code
_entity_poly.pdbx_strand_id
1 'polypeptide(L)'
;MRKLRNLIGMPVLCQRQKLGRLVQVELSDDLIRLEGIWVDGGLKGTRYIPCEQLGMIGEVAVLADSRGARKRCTARPLLMRAVSTGGERVGAIVGAEVDELSFQVRALELTHGFWDDLSDGRTRVERYTAQPERSLVVVLDSANCSKEEEEQ
;
A
#
# COMPACT_ATOMS: atom_id res chain seq x y z
N MET A 1 2.41 12.30 0.97
CA MET A 1 2.28 10.87 0.61
C MET A 1 2.69 9.99 1.77
N ARG A 2 2.02 8.87 1.91
CA ARG A 2 2.24 7.95 3.02
C ARG A 2 2.57 6.56 2.52
N LYS A 3 3.58 5.93 3.11
CA LYS A 3 3.89 4.52 2.88
C LYS A 3 2.87 3.66 3.62
N LEU A 4 2.38 2.59 3.00
CA LEU A 4 1.39 1.71 3.62
C LEU A 4 1.88 1.18 4.97
N ARG A 5 3.16 0.82 5.09
CA ARG A 5 3.72 0.31 6.34
C ARG A 5 3.62 1.31 7.49
N ASN A 6 3.57 2.61 7.19
CA ASN A 6 3.44 3.65 8.21
C ASN A 6 1.98 3.88 8.63
N LEU A 7 1.04 3.33 7.90
CA LEU A 7 -0.37 3.37 8.26
C LEU A 7 -0.76 2.25 9.23
N ILE A 8 -0.06 1.14 9.18
CA ILE A 8 -0.36 -0.01 10.03
C ILE A 8 -0.13 0.38 11.50
N GLY A 9 -1.13 0.15 12.32
CA GLY A 9 -1.12 0.50 13.74
C GLY A 9 -1.70 1.86 14.06
N MET A 10 -2.00 2.70 13.06
CA MET A 10 -2.62 4.00 13.31
C MET A 10 -4.01 3.86 13.88
N PRO A 11 -4.38 4.72 14.84
CA PRO A 11 -5.77 4.75 15.31
C PRO A 11 -6.71 5.24 14.21
N VAL A 12 -7.88 4.63 14.15
CA VAL A 12 -8.94 5.00 13.21
C VAL A 12 -10.08 5.61 14.01
N LEU A 13 -10.45 6.84 13.68
CA LEU A 13 -11.45 7.60 14.39
C LEU A 13 -12.67 7.85 13.51
N CYS A 14 -13.85 7.74 14.10
CA CYS A 14 -15.12 8.09 13.46
C CYS A 14 -15.93 8.93 14.46
N GLN A 15 -16.25 10.16 14.09
CA GLN A 15 -17.04 11.07 14.97
C GLN A 15 -16.44 11.17 16.37
N ARG A 16 -15.13 11.35 16.46
CA ARG A 16 -14.37 11.47 17.72
C ARG A 16 -14.29 10.18 18.54
N GLN A 17 -14.83 9.08 18.04
CA GLN A 17 -14.70 7.78 18.69
C GLN A 17 -13.64 6.95 18.01
N LYS A 18 -12.79 6.31 18.81
CA LYS A 18 -11.79 5.38 18.28
C LYS A 18 -12.48 4.07 17.94
N LEU A 19 -12.40 3.69 16.66
CA LEU A 19 -12.91 2.40 16.20
C LEU A 19 -11.95 1.26 16.48
N GLY A 20 -10.67 1.56 16.47
CA GLY A 20 -9.60 0.59 16.65
C GLY A 20 -8.33 1.05 15.97
N ARG A 21 -7.49 0.09 15.58
CA ARG A 21 -6.23 0.36 14.88
C ARG A 21 -6.26 -0.25 13.49
N LEU A 22 -5.66 0.46 12.55
CA LEU A 22 -5.52 -0.02 11.18
C LEU A 22 -4.57 -1.21 11.17
N VAL A 23 -5.03 -2.36 10.67
CA VAL A 23 -4.22 -3.59 10.64
C VAL A 23 -3.82 -3.97 9.21
N GLN A 24 -4.58 -3.55 8.20
CA GLN A 24 -4.26 -3.85 6.82
C GLN A 24 -4.93 -2.86 5.89
N VAL A 25 -4.29 -2.63 4.76
CA VAL A 25 -4.78 -1.78 3.68
C VAL A 25 -5.07 -2.66 2.48
N GLU A 26 -6.19 -2.42 1.83
CA GLU A 26 -6.56 -3.12 0.60
C GLU A 26 -6.43 -2.17 -0.59
N LEU A 27 -5.65 -2.58 -1.58
CA LEU A 27 -5.47 -1.84 -2.81
C LEU A 27 -6.33 -2.44 -3.92
N SER A 28 -6.65 -1.64 -4.94
CA SER A 28 -7.30 -2.14 -6.14
C SER A 28 -6.42 -3.16 -6.84
N ASP A 29 -7.03 -4.03 -7.66
CA ASP A 29 -6.30 -5.10 -8.37
C ASP A 29 -5.23 -4.56 -9.31
N ASP A 30 -5.46 -3.38 -9.88
CA ASP A 30 -4.49 -2.71 -10.74
C ASP A 30 -3.45 -1.89 -9.96
N LEU A 31 -3.54 -1.87 -8.64
CA LEU A 31 -2.64 -1.18 -7.72
C LEU A 31 -2.56 0.34 -7.92
N ILE A 32 -3.62 0.96 -8.42
CA ILE A 32 -3.62 2.40 -8.66
C ILE A 32 -4.33 3.20 -7.58
N ARG A 33 -5.12 2.56 -6.72
CA ARG A 33 -5.83 3.27 -5.66
C ARG A 33 -6.07 2.40 -4.43
N LEU A 34 -6.35 3.07 -3.32
CA LEU A 34 -6.78 2.44 -2.09
C LEU A 34 -8.25 2.02 -2.21
N GLU A 35 -8.55 0.75 -1.97
CA GLU A 35 -9.94 0.27 -1.94
C GLU A 35 -10.58 0.43 -0.57
N GLY A 36 -9.83 0.19 0.48
CA GLY A 36 -10.33 0.31 1.83
C GLY A 36 -9.29 -0.06 2.87
N ILE A 37 -9.72 -0.05 4.12
CA ILE A 37 -8.85 -0.40 5.24
C ILE A 37 -9.53 -1.41 6.15
N TRP A 38 -8.71 -2.21 6.82
CA TRP A 38 -9.15 -3.15 7.86
C TRP A 38 -8.75 -2.60 9.21
N VAL A 39 -9.73 -2.58 10.13
CA VAL A 39 -9.56 -1.99 11.45
C VAL A 39 -9.84 -3.05 12.51
N ASP A 40 -8.89 -3.24 13.42
CA ASP A 40 -9.06 -4.14 14.57
C ASP A 40 -9.59 -3.35 15.75
N GLY A 41 -10.81 -3.64 16.17
CA GLY A 41 -11.44 -3.05 17.31
C GLY A 41 -11.27 -3.83 18.61
N GLY A 42 -10.37 -4.80 18.66
CA GLY A 42 -10.19 -5.67 19.82
C GLY A 42 -11.40 -6.57 20.05
N LEU A 43 -12.01 -6.47 21.23
CA LEU A 43 -13.21 -7.25 21.56
C LEU A 43 -14.40 -6.91 20.65
N LYS A 44 -14.39 -5.75 20.03
CA LYS A 44 -15.44 -5.34 19.09
C LYS A 44 -15.29 -5.98 17.71
N GLY A 45 -14.21 -6.71 17.50
CA GLY A 45 -13.95 -7.42 16.25
C GLY A 45 -13.32 -6.54 15.17
N THR A 46 -13.21 -7.10 13.98
CA THR A 46 -12.59 -6.45 12.83
C THR A 46 -13.65 -5.84 11.94
N ARG A 47 -13.34 -4.66 11.39
CA ARG A 47 -14.23 -3.92 10.48
C ARG A 47 -13.50 -3.60 9.21
N TYR A 48 -14.25 -3.59 8.10
CA TYR A 48 -13.77 -3.10 6.81
C TYR A 48 -14.42 -1.75 6.53
N ILE A 49 -13.59 -0.75 6.19
CA ILE A 49 -14.07 0.58 5.83
C ILE A 49 -13.65 0.85 4.38
N PRO A 50 -14.61 0.90 3.43
CA PRO A 50 -14.29 1.23 2.05
C PRO A 50 -13.72 2.64 1.92
N CYS A 51 -12.92 2.85 0.89
CA CYS A 51 -12.30 4.13 0.61
C CYS A 51 -13.30 5.29 0.56
N GLU A 52 -14.49 5.06 0.03
CA GLU A 52 -15.55 6.07 -0.09
C GLU A 52 -16.04 6.57 1.27
N GLN A 53 -15.79 5.81 2.32
CA GLN A 53 -16.17 6.15 3.69
C GLN A 53 -14.99 6.68 4.52
N LEU A 54 -13.86 6.90 3.89
CA LEU A 54 -12.71 7.52 4.56
C LEU A 54 -12.73 9.02 4.30
N GLY A 55 -12.46 9.79 5.35
CA GLY A 55 -12.35 11.25 5.24
C GLY A 55 -10.94 11.66 4.83
N MET A 56 -9.94 11.27 5.61
CA MET A 56 -8.55 11.58 5.30
C MET A 56 -7.60 10.71 6.11
N ILE A 57 -6.39 10.60 5.62
CA ILE A 57 -5.28 10.00 6.35
C ILE A 57 -4.49 11.15 6.97
N GLY A 58 -4.59 11.29 8.28
CA GLY A 58 -3.85 12.31 9.02
C GLY A 58 -2.46 11.82 9.41
N GLU A 59 -1.71 12.66 10.10
CA GLU A 59 -0.36 12.31 10.56
C GLU A 59 -0.37 11.29 11.68
N VAL A 60 -1.37 11.35 12.54
CA VAL A 60 -1.44 10.51 13.74
C VAL A 60 -2.67 9.62 13.80
N ALA A 61 -3.62 9.81 12.90
CA ALA A 61 -4.86 9.04 12.88
C ALA A 61 -5.47 9.05 11.48
N VAL A 62 -6.26 8.02 11.20
CA VAL A 62 -7.10 7.96 10.01
C VAL A 62 -8.51 8.37 10.42
N LEU A 63 -9.10 9.29 9.66
CA LEU A 63 -10.47 9.74 9.91
C LEU A 63 -11.42 9.04 8.96
N ALA A 64 -12.42 8.39 9.55
CA ALA A 64 -13.47 7.69 8.80
C ALA A 64 -14.80 8.41 8.96
N ASP A 65 -15.59 8.43 7.89
CA ASP A 65 -16.93 9.03 7.89
C ASP A 65 -17.98 8.06 8.37
N SER A 66 -17.68 6.77 8.39
CA SER A 66 -18.57 5.74 8.90
C SER A 66 -17.76 4.66 9.62
N ARG A 67 -18.48 3.78 10.33
CA ARG A 67 -17.86 2.68 11.07
C ARG A 67 -17.55 1.47 10.19
N GLY A 68 -17.94 1.52 8.92
CA GLY A 68 -17.78 0.39 8.02
C GLY A 68 -18.62 -0.81 8.44
N ALA A 69 -18.26 -1.97 7.93
CA ALA A 69 -18.97 -3.22 8.18
C ALA A 69 -18.09 -4.21 8.95
N ARG A 70 -18.70 -4.95 9.86
CA ARG A 70 -18.02 -6.05 10.53
C ARG A 70 -17.73 -7.14 9.54
N LYS A 71 -16.46 -7.48 9.41
CA LYS A 71 -16.00 -8.56 8.52
C LYS A 71 -14.73 -9.18 9.09
N ARG A 72 -14.55 -10.45 8.81
CA ARG A 72 -13.27 -11.11 9.06
C ARG A 72 -12.26 -10.59 8.04
N CYS A 73 -11.09 -10.19 8.50
CA CYS A 73 -10.06 -9.68 7.61
C CYS A 73 -9.56 -10.77 6.65
N THR A 74 -9.73 -10.53 5.35
CA THR A 74 -9.27 -11.42 4.29
C THR A 74 -8.09 -10.81 3.51
N ALA A 75 -7.74 -9.56 3.80
CA ALA A 75 -6.64 -8.90 3.12
C ALA A 75 -5.30 -9.51 3.49
N ARG A 76 -4.41 -9.55 2.52
CA ARG A 76 -3.05 -10.06 2.70
C ARG A 76 -2.05 -8.93 2.50
N PRO A 77 -0.88 -9.00 3.15
CA PRO A 77 0.18 -8.04 2.87
C PRO A 77 0.52 -8.01 1.38
N LEU A 78 0.84 -6.83 0.89
CA LEU A 78 1.22 -6.67 -0.52
C LEU A 78 2.54 -7.39 -0.78
N LEU A 79 2.49 -8.37 -1.66
CA LEU A 79 3.67 -9.13 -2.10
C LEU A 79 3.41 -9.64 -3.51
N MET A 80 4.06 -9.02 -4.49
CA MET A 80 3.90 -9.39 -5.89
C MET A 80 5.26 -9.40 -6.58
N ARG A 81 5.43 -10.38 -7.45
CA ARG A 81 6.65 -10.47 -8.27
C ARG A 81 6.70 -9.29 -9.22
N ALA A 82 7.87 -8.68 -9.37
CA ALA A 82 8.10 -7.58 -10.29
C ALA A 82 9.00 -8.04 -11.44
N VAL A 83 8.61 -7.69 -12.65
CA VAL A 83 9.38 -8.02 -13.86
C VAL A 83 9.58 -6.77 -14.70
N SER A 84 10.63 -6.76 -15.52
CA SER A 84 10.88 -5.71 -16.49
C SER A 84 9.96 -5.88 -17.71
N THR A 85 9.96 -4.89 -18.60
CA THR A 85 9.22 -4.98 -19.87
C THR A 85 9.66 -6.16 -20.73
N GLY A 86 10.90 -6.61 -20.58
CA GLY A 86 11.42 -7.80 -21.25
C GLY A 86 11.09 -9.11 -20.58
N GLY A 87 10.36 -9.08 -19.45
CA GLY A 87 9.96 -10.27 -18.71
C GLY A 87 10.99 -10.78 -17.72
N GLU A 88 12.09 -10.08 -17.52
CA GLU A 88 13.11 -10.46 -16.54
C GLU A 88 12.68 -10.05 -15.13
N ARG A 89 12.92 -10.93 -14.15
CA ARG A 89 12.61 -10.63 -12.77
C ARG A 89 13.53 -9.54 -12.25
N VAL A 90 12.95 -8.48 -11.69
CA VAL A 90 13.70 -7.37 -11.10
C VAL A 90 13.56 -7.29 -9.60
N GLY A 91 12.65 -8.06 -8.99
CA GLY A 91 12.47 -8.07 -7.56
C GLY A 91 11.03 -8.39 -7.17
N ALA A 92 10.60 -7.85 -6.04
CA ALA A 92 9.24 -8.03 -5.54
C ALA A 92 8.67 -6.70 -5.06
N ILE A 93 7.38 -6.49 -5.33
CA ILE A 93 6.64 -5.35 -4.79
C ILE A 93 6.17 -5.72 -3.39
N VAL A 94 6.55 -4.93 -2.40
CA VAL A 94 6.28 -5.21 -0.98
C VAL A 94 5.59 -4.06 -0.27
N GLY A 95 5.37 -2.95 -0.94
CA GLY A 95 4.71 -1.79 -0.35
C GLY A 95 4.28 -0.81 -1.41
N ALA A 96 3.68 0.28 -0.96
CA ALA A 96 3.21 1.34 -1.82
C ALA A 96 3.17 2.66 -1.06
N GLU A 97 3.11 3.76 -1.80
CA GLU A 97 2.86 5.08 -1.26
C GLU A 97 1.53 5.58 -1.79
N VAL A 98 0.68 6.08 -0.90
CA VAL A 98 -0.64 6.59 -1.26
C VAL A 98 -0.74 8.07 -0.91
N ASP A 99 -1.54 8.77 -1.68
CA ASP A 99 -1.88 10.17 -1.41
C ASP A 99 -2.92 10.21 -0.28
N GLU A 100 -2.71 11.09 0.71
CA GLU A 100 -3.53 11.17 1.92
C GLU A 100 -4.95 11.69 1.66
N LEU A 101 -5.16 12.37 0.56
CA LEU A 101 -6.46 12.97 0.23
C LEU A 101 -7.17 12.28 -0.91
N SER A 102 -6.45 11.96 -1.99
CA SER A 102 -7.04 11.32 -3.17
C SER A 102 -7.10 9.81 -3.04
N PHE A 103 -6.31 9.21 -2.14
CA PHE A 103 -6.16 7.78 -1.94
C PHE A 103 -5.60 7.04 -3.16
N GLN A 104 -5.00 7.78 -4.08
CA GLN A 104 -4.33 7.19 -5.23
C GLN A 104 -2.96 6.66 -4.84
N VAL A 105 -2.59 5.52 -5.41
CA VAL A 105 -1.22 5.00 -5.28
C VAL A 105 -0.31 5.83 -6.16
N ARG A 106 0.71 6.43 -5.55
CA ARG A 106 1.67 7.29 -6.25
C ARG A 106 2.93 6.54 -6.66
N ALA A 107 3.26 5.50 -5.91
CA ALA A 107 4.42 4.68 -6.20
C ALA A 107 4.28 3.32 -5.53
N LEU A 108 4.97 2.33 -6.07
CA LEU A 108 5.14 1.04 -5.42
C LEU A 108 6.54 0.98 -4.80
N GLU A 109 6.70 0.14 -3.80
CA GLU A 109 7.98 -0.14 -3.19
C GLU A 109 8.50 -1.49 -3.66
N LEU A 110 9.66 -1.47 -4.31
CA LEU A 110 10.33 -2.64 -4.88
C LEU A 110 11.50 -3.04 -4.00
N THR A 111 11.58 -4.31 -3.63
CA THR A 111 12.76 -4.87 -3.00
C THR A 111 13.48 -5.81 -3.98
N HIS A 112 14.81 -5.72 -4.01
CA HIS A 112 15.64 -6.60 -4.81
C HIS A 112 16.08 -7.84 -4.02
N GLY A 113 15.82 -7.84 -2.72
CA GLY A 113 16.15 -8.93 -1.81
C GLY A 113 16.40 -8.43 -0.40
N PHE A 114 16.57 -9.38 0.52
CA PHE A 114 16.71 -9.08 1.95
C PHE A 114 17.89 -8.13 2.23
N TRP A 115 19.02 -8.34 1.54
CA TRP A 115 20.24 -7.55 1.78
C TRP A 115 20.10 -6.11 1.32
N ASP A 116 19.35 -5.88 0.25
CA ASP A 116 19.11 -4.53 -0.27
C ASP A 116 18.24 -3.72 0.67
N ASP A 117 17.27 -4.35 1.33
CA ASP A 117 16.42 -3.68 2.33
C ASP A 117 17.23 -3.23 3.55
N LEU A 118 18.31 -3.93 3.89
CA LEU A 118 19.15 -3.56 5.02
C LEU A 118 20.11 -2.41 4.70
N SER A 119 20.56 -2.31 3.46
CA SER A 119 21.59 -1.31 3.10
C SER A 119 21.01 -0.05 2.48
N ASP A 120 20.13 -0.18 1.49
CA ASP A 120 19.68 0.95 0.67
C ASP A 120 18.18 1.22 0.75
N GLY A 121 17.44 0.35 1.46
CA GLY A 121 16.00 0.42 1.53
C GLY A 121 15.35 -0.08 0.25
N ARG A 122 14.13 0.37 0.03
CA ARG A 122 13.31 -0.08 -1.10
C ARG A 122 13.37 0.94 -2.23
N THR A 123 13.36 0.43 -3.47
CA THR A 123 13.31 1.28 -4.65
C THR A 123 11.88 1.75 -4.88
N ARG A 124 11.71 3.03 -5.16
CA ARG A 124 10.42 3.62 -5.46
C ARG A 124 10.12 3.48 -6.96
N VAL A 125 8.98 2.88 -7.29
CA VAL A 125 8.54 2.65 -8.66
C VAL A 125 7.28 3.46 -8.94
N GLU A 126 7.37 4.43 -9.86
CA GLU A 126 6.24 5.29 -10.19
C GLU A 126 5.48 4.82 -11.44
N ARG A 127 6.13 4.11 -12.34
CA ARG A 127 5.56 3.67 -13.61
C ARG A 127 5.53 2.16 -13.67
N TYR A 128 4.35 1.61 -13.69
CA TYR A 128 4.13 0.17 -13.63
C TYR A 128 2.78 -0.19 -14.22
N THR A 129 2.62 -1.47 -14.53
CA THR A 129 1.33 -2.06 -14.89
C THR A 129 1.17 -3.36 -14.12
N ALA A 130 0.12 -3.45 -13.32
CA ALA A 130 -0.20 -4.67 -12.60
C ALA A 130 -0.93 -5.66 -13.50
N GLN A 131 -0.57 -6.93 -13.38
CA GLN A 131 -1.25 -8.04 -14.04
C GLN A 131 -1.75 -9.00 -12.95
N PRO A 132 -2.93 -8.74 -12.38
CA PRO A 132 -3.42 -9.51 -11.23
C PRO A 132 -3.65 -10.99 -11.54
N GLU A 133 -4.06 -11.31 -12.76
CA GLU A 133 -4.26 -12.70 -13.20
C GLU A 133 -2.96 -13.52 -13.21
N ARG A 134 -1.82 -12.87 -13.33
CA ARG A 134 -0.49 -13.50 -13.27
C ARG A 134 0.21 -13.27 -11.94
N SER A 135 -0.40 -12.52 -11.04
CA SER A 135 0.18 -12.12 -9.76
C SER A 135 1.56 -11.46 -9.92
N LEU A 136 1.67 -10.58 -10.90
CA LEU A 136 2.92 -9.85 -11.15
C LEU A 136 2.66 -8.40 -11.54
N VAL A 137 3.73 -7.60 -11.42
CA VAL A 137 3.76 -6.18 -11.80
C VAL A 137 4.86 -5.99 -12.82
N VAL A 138 4.53 -5.36 -13.93
CA VAL A 138 5.53 -4.97 -14.93
C VAL A 138 6.02 -3.57 -14.58
N VAL A 139 7.32 -3.45 -14.29
CA VAL A 139 7.97 -2.17 -14.00
C VAL A 139 8.42 -1.57 -15.32
N LEU A 140 7.96 -0.33 -15.61
CA LEU A 140 8.19 0.25 -16.92
C LEU A 140 9.57 0.92 -17.03
N ASP A 141 9.81 2.06 -16.40
CA ASP A 141 11.06 2.79 -16.67
C ASP A 141 11.90 3.16 -15.45
N SER A 142 11.38 3.01 -14.26
CA SER A 142 12.02 3.58 -13.08
C SER A 142 13.34 2.92 -12.69
N ALA A 143 13.51 1.64 -13.01
CA ALA A 143 14.76 0.92 -12.69
C ALA A 143 15.94 1.39 -13.54
N ASN A 144 15.67 1.92 -14.73
CA ASN A 144 16.73 2.42 -15.60
C ASN A 144 17.15 3.85 -15.25
N CYS A 145 16.21 4.66 -14.80
CA CYS A 145 16.52 6.03 -14.38
C CYS A 145 17.43 6.09 -13.19
N SER A 146 17.24 5.20 -12.21
CA SER A 146 18.07 5.19 -11.01
C SER A 146 19.51 4.76 -11.29
N LYS A 147 19.74 3.94 -12.30
CA LYS A 147 21.10 3.54 -12.68
C LYS A 147 21.86 4.65 -13.39
N GLU A 148 21.15 5.46 -14.17
CA GLU A 148 21.77 6.59 -14.86
C GLU A 148 22.15 7.70 -13.89
N GLU A 149 21.37 7.91 -12.84
CA GLU A 149 21.68 8.88 -11.80
C GLU A 149 22.88 8.46 -10.94
N GLU A 150 23.05 7.16 -10.71
CA GLU A 150 24.18 6.63 -9.94
C GLU A 150 25.50 6.71 -10.68
N GLU A 151 25.48 6.71 -12.02
CA GLU A 151 26.68 6.82 -12.84
C GLU A 151 27.17 8.26 -13.03
N GLN A 152 26.41 9.23 -12.63
CA GLN A 152 26.77 10.65 -12.69
C GLN A 152 27.32 11.15 -11.37
#